data_dd1d74d1116387ce580c711a038c4a8c
#
_entry.id   dd1d74d1116387ce580c711a038c4a8c
#
_cell.length_a   1.000
_cell.length_b   1.000
_cell.length_c   1.000
_cell.angle_alpha   90.00
_cell.angle_beta   90.00
_cell.angle_gamma   90.00
#
_symmetry.space_group_name_H-M   'P 1'
#
loop_
_entity.id
_entity.type
_entity.pdbx_description
1 polymer ?
#
loop_
_entity_poly.entity_id
_entity_poly.type
_entity_poly.pdbx_seq_one_letter_code
_entity_poly.pdbx_strand_id
1 'polypeptide(L)'
;MTNKVYIIGHRNPDTDSIVAATAYAKLKNLLGMNEYVAARAGKLAPQTEYVFKRFKIEPPKYIPDLIPKTEYYMSDKFVAVDHDVSLWKAVDRMISTNAPVLPIVNADGTYQGLLNYNAFALNSFKILNPKRNEIFLTSIHLIEKTLNATPIVAFDENDYFKCSIMVADDELESTRTILEEHKSENIVVVCGDRQDIQRLCVESKVRALIVTHDYVVPKDLADLAKKNRVSVLSGHDSTLKTAMLIEYSSPVSSMADMNVLPVHANDTLQKIKPQLKDSPSRCLPVVDNDYKVIGIISESDLLHEANIQVILVDHNEPQQAVEGLENYTIQEIIDHHKINTFSSKLPMTFINKCVGSTSSIIANMYREQRVPIPKDIASILLCGILSDTLVLQSATTTDYDRDIAEYLSSITDLDIKTLGNDIIKSGSHIDGRTAEEVIHQDMKEYKDGKFKYSVSQIEVDSTRDIIERKMEFLEQLETERKTVGALFSALLVTDITELSSIMLVAGEQKFEDVLNFPKRDRHIYFMKDIVSRKKQLIPLLSELMAKVE
;
A
#
# COMPACT_ATOMS: atom_id res chain seq x y z
N MET A 1 10.60 3.66 -5.81
CA MET A 1 9.43 4.26 -5.10
C MET A 1 9.83 5.58 -4.50
N THR A 2 8.98 6.59 -4.61
CA THR A 2 9.05 7.74 -3.73
C THR A 2 8.66 7.27 -2.34
N ASN A 3 9.51 7.50 -1.34
CA ASN A 3 9.20 7.17 0.05
C ASN A 3 7.97 7.97 0.48
N LYS A 4 6.85 7.29 0.75
CA LYS A 4 5.65 7.95 1.26
C LYS A 4 5.83 8.26 2.74
N VAL A 5 5.45 9.47 3.15
CA VAL A 5 5.43 9.87 4.56
C VAL A 5 3.97 9.97 5.00
N TYR A 6 3.53 9.06 5.86
CA TYR A 6 2.19 9.14 6.43
C TYR A 6 2.17 10.07 7.65
N ILE A 7 1.29 11.06 7.60
CA ILE A 7 1.01 11.93 8.75
C ILE A 7 -0.25 11.40 9.40
N ILE A 8 -0.13 10.87 10.61
CA ILE A 8 -1.18 10.10 11.25
C ILE A 8 -1.37 10.52 12.71
N GLY A 9 -2.62 10.67 13.09
CA GLY A 9 -3.01 10.90 14.48
C GLY A 9 -3.16 9.61 15.29
N HIS A 10 -3.67 9.72 16.50
CA HIS A 10 -3.87 8.56 17.37
C HIS A 10 -4.95 7.59 16.84
N ARG A 11 -4.93 6.32 17.32
CA ARG A 11 -5.76 5.22 16.79
C ARG A 11 -7.28 5.43 16.97
N ASN A 12 -7.70 6.20 17.98
CA ASN A 12 -9.10 6.60 18.19
C ASN A 12 -9.23 8.11 17.90
N PRO A 13 -9.17 8.52 16.63
CA PRO A 13 -8.94 9.90 16.27
C PRO A 13 -10.16 10.78 16.55
N ASP A 14 -9.94 11.89 17.25
CA ASP A 14 -10.88 12.99 17.40
C ASP A 14 -10.77 14.00 16.23
N THR A 15 -11.47 15.11 16.33
CA THR A 15 -11.47 16.12 15.26
C THR A 15 -10.12 16.80 15.12
N ASP A 16 -9.44 17.13 16.24
CA ASP A 16 -8.14 17.78 16.22
C ASP A 16 -7.08 16.90 15.55
N SER A 17 -7.05 15.64 15.90
CA SER A 17 -6.13 14.63 15.37
C SER A 17 -6.23 14.48 13.83
N ILE A 18 -7.46 14.38 13.29
CA ILE A 18 -7.70 14.23 11.84
C ILE A 18 -7.40 15.52 11.08
N VAL A 19 -7.82 16.66 11.65
CA VAL A 19 -7.58 17.98 11.06
C VAL A 19 -6.08 18.29 11.03
N ALA A 20 -5.39 18.05 12.14
CA ALA A 20 -3.95 18.23 12.25
C ALA A 20 -3.19 17.43 11.16
N ALA A 21 -3.52 16.15 11.01
CA ALA A 21 -2.92 15.31 9.97
C ALA A 21 -3.16 15.88 8.56
N THR A 22 -4.41 16.29 8.27
CA THR A 22 -4.81 16.83 6.96
C THR A 22 -4.10 18.14 6.65
N ALA A 23 -4.11 19.07 7.61
CA ALA A 23 -3.54 20.39 7.43
C ALA A 23 -2.00 20.35 7.33
N TYR A 24 -1.35 19.47 8.10
CA TYR A 24 0.10 19.35 8.04
C TYR A 24 0.58 18.70 6.73
N ALA A 25 -0.11 17.69 6.24
CA ALA A 25 0.17 17.13 4.91
C ALA A 25 0.03 18.20 3.82
N LYS A 26 -0.99 19.05 3.90
CA LYS A 26 -1.17 20.15 2.97
C LYS A 26 -0.04 21.16 3.04
N LEU A 27 0.45 21.52 4.25
CA LEU A 27 1.59 22.41 4.42
C LEU A 27 2.84 21.83 3.74
N LYS A 28 3.19 20.58 4.02
CA LYS A 28 4.35 19.90 3.41
C LYS A 28 4.26 19.90 1.88
N ASN A 29 3.09 19.60 1.34
CA ASN A 29 2.86 19.59 -0.11
C ASN A 29 2.97 21.01 -0.73
N LEU A 30 2.51 22.05 -0.04
CA LEU A 30 2.69 23.45 -0.50
C LEU A 30 4.16 23.90 -0.48
N LEU A 31 4.98 23.27 0.36
CA LEU A 31 6.43 23.46 0.38
C LEU A 31 7.17 22.63 -0.69
N GLY A 32 6.44 21.95 -1.58
CA GLY A 32 7.00 21.17 -2.69
C GLY A 32 7.34 19.72 -2.35
N MET A 33 6.91 19.23 -1.19
CA MET A 33 7.13 17.86 -0.73
C MET A 33 5.89 17.01 -1.01
N ASN A 34 5.77 16.42 -2.22
CA ASN A 34 4.54 15.77 -2.69
C ASN A 34 4.29 14.34 -2.14
N GLU A 35 5.24 13.76 -1.41
CA GLU A 35 5.15 12.42 -0.83
C GLU A 35 4.42 12.34 0.52
N TYR A 36 4.01 13.47 1.10
CA TYR A 36 3.35 13.56 2.40
C TYR A 36 1.85 13.33 2.27
N VAL A 37 1.34 12.30 2.93
CA VAL A 37 -0.04 11.85 2.83
C VAL A 37 -0.69 11.84 4.20
N ALA A 38 -1.80 12.58 4.35
CA ALA A 38 -2.61 12.49 5.56
C ALA A 38 -3.25 11.09 5.68
N ALA A 39 -3.21 10.52 6.89
CA ALA A 39 -3.78 9.22 7.19
C ALA A 39 -4.53 9.24 8.53
N ARG A 40 -5.42 8.28 8.72
CA ARG A 40 -6.14 8.03 9.97
C ARG A 40 -6.13 6.55 10.32
N ALA A 41 -5.93 6.23 11.59
CA ALA A 41 -5.90 4.86 12.08
C ALA A 41 -7.29 4.34 12.50
N GLY A 42 -8.24 5.23 12.77
CA GLY A 42 -9.58 4.90 13.23
C GLY A 42 -10.70 5.41 12.34
N LYS A 43 -11.94 5.06 12.73
CA LYS A 43 -13.16 5.62 12.11
C LYS A 43 -13.28 7.09 12.45
N LEU A 44 -13.97 7.85 11.60
CA LEU A 44 -14.28 9.24 11.89
C LEU A 44 -15.38 9.31 12.96
N ALA A 45 -15.18 10.20 13.94
CA ALA A 45 -16.26 10.58 14.84
C ALA A 45 -17.32 11.41 14.10
N PRO A 46 -18.59 11.41 14.51
CA PRO A 46 -19.66 12.18 13.87
C PRO A 46 -19.33 13.67 13.73
N GLN A 47 -18.69 14.26 14.73
CA GLN A 47 -18.21 15.63 14.70
C GLN A 47 -17.19 15.86 13.59
N THR A 48 -16.24 14.96 13.42
CA THR A 48 -15.23 15.02 12.38
C THR A 48 -15.85 14.84 10.99
N GLU A 49 -16.78 13.90 10.83
CA GLU A 49 -17.53 13.71 9.57
C GLU A 49 -18.30 14.97 9.18
N TYR A 50 -18.96 15.61 10.15
CA TYR A 50 -19.65 16.88 9.93
C TYR A 50 -18.70 17.96 9.42
N VAL A 51 -17.52 18.14 10.05
CA VAL A 51 -16.53 19.14 9.67
C VAL A 51 -16.06 18.91 8.23
N PHE A 52 -15.62 17.70 7.89
CA PHE A 52 -15.12 17.40 6.55
C PHE A 52 -16.20 17.53 5.46
N LYS A 53 -17.43 17.11 5.75
CA LYS A 53 -18.57 17.26 4.86
C LYS A 53 -18.96 18.73 4.65
N ARG A 54 -18.98 19.54 5.72
CA ARG A 54 -19.32 20.97 5.67
C ARG A 54 -18.36 21.74 4.76
N PHE A 55 -17.08 21.47 4.85
CA PHE A 55 -16.05 22.16 4.07
C PHE A 55 -15.65 21.42 2.78
N LYS A 56 -16.34 20.32 2.44
CA LYS A 56 -16.14 19.53 1.21
C LYS A 56 -14.69 19.06 1.01
N ILE A 57 -14.05 18.66 2.10
CA ILE A 57 -12.71 18.10 2.10
C ILE A 57 -12.83 16.58 2.18
N GLU A 58 -12.07 15.86 1.34
CA GLU A 58 -11.99 14.40 1.42
C GLU A 58 -11.27 13.98 2.72
N PRO A 59 -11.85 13.04 3.50
CA PRO A 59 -11.19 12.54 4.69
C PRO A 59 -9.84 11.88 4.38
N PRO A 60 -8.88 11.90 5.34
CA PRO A 60 -7.60 11.23 5.19
C PRO A 60 -7.74 9.74 4.90
N LYS A 61 -6.71 9.18 4.21
CA LYS A 61 -6.64 7.74 3.89
C LYS A 61 -6.78 6.91 5.17
N TYR A 62 -7.70 5.92 5.15
CA TYR A 62 -7.84 4.99 6.26
C TYR A 62 -6.74 3.93 6.23
N ILE A 63 -5.94 3.87 7.28
CA ILE A 63 -4.84 2.92 7.49
C ILE A 63 -5.01 2.33 8.90
N PRO A 64 -5.74 1.21 9.04
CA PRO A 64 -6.06 0.64 10.36
C PRO A 64 -4.83 0.11 11.09
N ASP A 65 -3.82 -0.31 10.35
CA ASP A 65 -2.57 -0.84 10.87
C ASP A 65 -1.38 -0.52 9.94
N LEU A 66 -0.20 -0.52 10.49
CA LEU A 66 1.08 -0.43 9.81
C LEU A 66 1.87 -1.76 9.93
N ILE A 67 1.17 -2.89 10.04
CA ILE A 67 1.82 -4.21 9.98
C ILE A 67 2.61 -4.29 8.68
N PRO A 68 3.88 -4.75 8.72
CA PRO A 68 4.71 -4.82 7.52
C PRO A 68 4.07 -5.63 6.39
N LYS A 69 3.74 -4.95 5.27
CA LYS A 69 3.09 -5.49 4.08
C LYS A 69 4.03 -5.46 2.89
N THR A 70 3.76 -6.29 1.90
CA THR A 70 4.53 -6.39 0.66
C THR A 70 4.70 -5.02 -0.02
N GLU A 71 3.63 -4.22 -0.11
CA GLU A 71 3.64 -2.90 -0.76
C GLU A 71 4.64 -1.91 -0.15
N TYR A 72 5.03 -2.09 1.13
CA TYR A 72 5.96 -1.20 1.81
C TYR A 72 7.43 -1.52 1.54
N TYR A 73 7.72 -2.66 0.91
CA TYR A 73 9.06 -3.16 0.66
C TYR A 73 9.32 -3.48 -0.82
N MET A 74 8.28 -3.75 -1.62
CA MET A 74 8.43 -4.11 -3.03
C MET A 74 9.06 -2.98 -3.84
N SER A 75 9.69 -3.34 -4.95
CA SER A 75 10.14 -2.39 -5.97
C SER A 75 9.04 -2.23 -7.05
N ASP A 76 8.71 -0.98 -7.39
CA ASP A 76 7.87 -0.63 -8.54
C ASP A 76 8.68 -0.46 -9.84
N LYS A 77 10.01 -0.52 -9.73
CA LYS A 77 10.92 -0.51 -10.87
C LYS A 77 11.14 -1.95 -11.34
N PHE A 78 10.28 -2.40 -12.21
CA PHE A 78 10.37 -3.72 -12.82
C PHE A 78 10.11 -3.63 -14.32
N VAL A 79 10.42 -4.70 -15.01
CA VAL A 79 10.14 -4.88 -16.42
C VAL A 79 9.33 -6.17 -16.56
N ALA A 80 8.27 -6.12 -17.34
CA ALA A 80 7.49 -7.29 -17.73
C ALA A 80 7.49 -7.46 -19.25
N VAL A 81 7.18 -8.65 -19.73
CA VAL A 81 7.02 -8.95 -21.16
C VAL A 81 5.74 -9.75 -21.41
N ASP A 82 5.19 -9.57 -22.62
CA ASP A 82 4.09 -10.39 -23.07
C ASP A 82 4.50 -11.86 -23.23
N HIS A 83 3.57 -12.76 -22.98
CA HIS A 83 3.76 -14.21 -22.99
C HIS A 83 4.17 -14.77 -24.38
N ASP A 84 3.86 -14.04 -25.43
CA ASP A 84 4.09 -14.43 -26.84
C ASP A 84 5.38 -13.82 -27.44
N VAL A 85 6.12 -12.99 -26.71
CA VAL A 85 7.43 -12.52 -27.22
C VAL A 85 8.43 -13.68 -27.29
N SER A 86 9.40 -13.58 -28.20
CA SER A 86 10.46 -14.59 -28.27
C SER A 86 11.33 -14.61 -27.02
N LEU A 87 11.82 -15.78 -26.67
CA LEU A 87 12.76 -15.96 -25.56
C LEU A 87 13.98 -15.07 -25.72
N TRP A 88 14.51 -14.94 -26.96
CA TRP A 88 15.63 -14.04 -27.25
C TRP A 88 15.34 -12.61 -26.81
N LYS A 89 14.20 -12.06 -27.19
CA LYS A 89 13.78 -10.71 -26.83
C LYS A 89 13.59 -10.55 -25.31
N ALA A 90 13.09 -11.57 -24.64
CA ALA A 90 12.94 -11.56 -23.17
C ALA A 90 14.33 -11.56 -22.48
N VAL A 91 15.26 -12.40 -22.94
CA VAL A 91 16.64 -12.45 -22.39
C VAL A 91 17.40 -11.15 -22.67
N ASP A 92 17.30 -10.62 -23.90
CA ASP A 92 17.89 -9.31 -24.23
C ASP A 92 17.36 -8.20 -23.32
N ARG A 93 16.06 -8.24 -23.01
CA ARG A 93 15.43 -7.31 -22.07
C ARG A 93 15.98 -7.46 -20.64
N MET A 94 16.15 -8.71 -20.15
CA MET A 94 16.78 -8.97 -18.85
C MET A 94 18.20 -8.39 -18.78
N ILE A 95 18.99 -8.62 -19.82
CA ILE A 95 20.39 -8.15 -19.88
C ILE A 95 20.44 -6.61 -19.96
N SER A 96 19.69 -6.00 -20.87
CA SER A 96 19.70 -4.54 -21.09
C SER A 96 19.19 -3.74 -19.89
N THR A 97 18.29 -4.31 -19.09
CA THR A 97 17.75 -3.67 -17.88
C THR A 97 18.41 -4.15 -16.58
N ASN A 98 19.34 -5.09 -16.66
CA ASN A 98 19.93 -5.77 -15.50
C ASN A 98 18.90 -6.35 -14.52
N ALA A 99 17.79 -6.85 -15.08
CA ALA A 99 16.70 -7.41 -14.30
C ALA A 99 16.98 -8.89 -13.96
N PRO A 100 17.00 -9.30 -12.68
CA PRO A 100 17.28 -10.68 -12.28
C PRO A 100 16.10 -11.63 -12.61
N VAL A 101 14.92 -11.08 -12.74
CA VAL A 101 13.69 -11.79 -13.07
C VAL A 101 12.82 -10.95 -14.01
N LEU A 102 11.98 -11.62 -14.76
CA LEU A 102 11.08 -10.99 -15.72
C LEU A 102 9.68 -11.60 -15.58
N PRO A 103 8.73 -10.87 -14.99
CA PRO A 103 7.34 -11.27 -14.99
C PRO A 103 6.80 -11.38 -16.43
N ILE A 104 6.12 -12.46 -16.71
CA ILE A 104 5.42 -12.72 -17.96
C ILE A 104 3.96 -12.43 -17.75
N VAL A 105 3.40 -11.63 -18.63
CA VAL A 105 2.02 -11.14 -18.51
C VAL A 105 1.22 -11.43 -19.80
N ASN A 106 -0.09 -11.48 -19.65
CA ASN A 106 -1.01 -11.45 -20.78
C ASN A 106 -1.13 -10.01 -21.33
N ALA A 107 -1.80 -9.86 -22.48
CA ALA A 107 -2.02 -8.56 -23.12
C ALA A 107 -2.77 -7.54 -22.23
N ASP A 108 -3.54 -8.01 -21.24
CA ASP A 108 -4.24 -7.17 -20.24
C ASP A 108 -3.37 -6.83 -19.02
N GLY A 109 -2.12 -7.31 -18.97
CA GLY A 109 -1.18 -7.10 -17.86
C GLY A 109 -1.30 -8.09 -16.70
N THR A 110 -2.19 -9.11 -16.82
CA THR A 110 -2.32 -10.14 -15.77
C THR A 110 -1.13 -11.08 -15.76
N TYR A 111 -0.68 -11.47 -14.56
CA TYR A 111 0.47 -12.34 -14.35
C TYR A 111 0.22 -13.75 -14.87
N GLN A 112 1.21 -14.32 -15.57
CA GLN A 112 1.17 -15.68 -16.09
C GLN A 112 2.30 -16.56 -15.56
N GLY A 113 3.52 -16.04 -15.44
CA GLY A 113 4.68 -16.80 -15.01
C GLY A 113 5.90 -15.92 -14.81
N LEU A 114 7.01 -16.52 -14.39
CA LEU A 114 8.25 -15.82 -14.11
C LEU A 114 9.41 -16.41 -14.90
N LEU A 115 10.09 -15.62 -15.71
CA LEU A 115 11.39 -15.97 -16.25
C LEU A 115 12.48 -15.53 -15.28
N ASN A 116 13.42 -16.41 -15.00
CA ASN A 116 14.62 -16.12 -14.22
C ASN A 116 15.84 -16.85 -14.81
N TYR A 117 17.03 -16.46 -14.41
CA TYR A 117 18.26 -17.07 -14.93
C TYR A 117 18.34 -18.58 -14.68
N ASN A 118 17.79 -19.08 -13.57
CA ASN A 118 17.79 -20.51 -13.29
C ASN A 118 16.87 -21.28 -14.23
N ALA A 119 15.65 -20.78 -14.46
CA ALA A 119 14.72 -21.37 -15.41
C ALA A 119 15.29 -21.38 -16.83
N PHE A 120 15.92 -20.26 -17.25
CA PHE A 120 16.61 -20.15 -18.51
C PHE A 120 17.77 -21.16 -18.62
N ALA A 121 18.67 -21.20 -17.63
CA ALA A 121 19.82 -22.12 -17.65
C ALA A 121 19.40 -23.58 -17.68
N LEU A 122 18.45 -23.98 -16.82
CA LEU A 122 17.93 -25.36 -16.78
C LEU A 122 17.32 -25.78 -18.13
N ASN A 123 16.58 -24.92 -18.78
CA ASN A 123 15.99 -25.21 -20.06
C ASN A 123 17.05 -25.23 -21.19
N SER A 124 18.02 -24.32 -21.17
CA SER A 124 19.16 -24.36 -22.12
C SER A 124 19.97 -25.65 -21.98
N PHE A 125 20.23 -26.13 -20.77
CA PHE A 125 20.89 -27.43 -20.56
C PHE A 125 20.05 -28.62 -21.04
N LYS A 126 18.72 -28.55 -20.99
CA LYS A 126 17.84 -29.59 -21.54
C LYS A 126 17.95 -29.66 -23.05
N ILE A 127 18.10 -28.53 -23.73
CA ILE A 127 18.31 -28.44 -25.18
C ILE A 127 19.61 -29.12 -25.60
N LEU A 128 20.69 -28.91 -24.83
CA LEU A 128 22.00 -29.49 -25.09
C LEU A 128 22.10 -31.00 -24.80
N ASN A 129 21.00 -31.66 -24.39
CA ASN A 129 21.01 -33.09 -24.10
C ASN A 129 20.99 -33.93 -25.39
N PRO A 130 22.08 -34.64 -25.75
CA PRO A 130 22.19 -35.36 -27.02
C PRO A 130 21.22 -36.55 -27.19
N LYS A 131 20.46 -36.90 -26.14
CA LYS A 131 19.44 -37.96 -26.17
C LYS A 131 18.04 -37.45 -26.47
N ARG A 132 17.87 -36.14 -26.69
CA ARG A 132 16.56 -35.53 -26.92
C ARG A 132 16.40 -35.14 -28.40
N ASN A 133 15.31 -35.54 -29.03
CA ASN A 133 14.94 -34.96 -30.31
C ASN A 133 14.59 -33.49 -30.06
N GLU A 134 15.33 -32.61 -30.68
CA GLU A 134 15.24 -31.14 -30.50
C GLU A 134 14.00 -30.61 -31.24
N ILE A 135 12.84 -30.80 -30.60
CA ILE A 135 11.59 -30.22 -31.08
C ILE A 135 11.22 -29.07 -30.16
N PHE A 136 11.11 -27.88 -30.73
CA PHE A 136 10.71 -26.68 -30.03
C PHE A 136 9.47 -26.04 -30.66
N LEU A 137 8.80 -25.18 -29.91
CA LEU A 137 7.61 -24.46 -30.35
C LEU A 137 7.98 -23.06 -30.82
N THR A 138 7.55 -22.66 -32.00
CA THR A 138 7.75 -21.29 -32.53
C THR A 138 6.66 -20.91 -33.51
N SER A 139 6.74 -19.73 -34.14
CA SER A 139 5.94 -19.29 -35.28
C SER A 139 6.83 -18.58 -36.29
N ILE A 140 6.38 -18.44 -37.53
CA ILE A 140 7.10 -17.71 -38.59
C ILE A 140 7.34 -16.27 -38.14
N HIS A 141 6.36 -15.64 -37.50
CA HIS A 141 6.48 -14.29 -36.92
C HIS A 141 7.58 -14.19 -35.86
N LEU A 142 7.65 -15.15 -34.93
CA LEU A 142 8.70 -15.16 -33.91
C LEU A 142 10.09 -15.39 -34.49
N ILE A 143 10.22 -16.25 -35.49
CA ILE A 143 11.48 -16.45 -36.26
C ILE A 143 11.88 -15.12 -36.92
N GLU A 144 10.96 -14.50 -37.69
CA GLU A 144 11.19 -13.21 -38.35
C GLU A 144 11.70 -12.15 -37.35
N LYS A 145 10.99 -11.97 -36.23
CA LYS A 145 11.35 -10.96 -35.21
C LYS A 145 12.67 -11.26 -34.50
N THR A 146 12.95 -12.54 -34.23
CA THR A 146 14.20 -12.95 -33.56
C THR A 146 15.42 -12.75 -34.43
N LEU A 147 15.31 -13.09 -35.72
CA LEU A 147 16.38 -12.96 -36.70
C LEU A 147 16.46 -11.55 -37.31
N ASN A 148 15.50 -10.68 -37.08
CA ASN A 148 15.29 -9.45 -37.84
C ASN A 148 15.34 -9.73 -39.37
N ALA A 149 14.72 -10.84 -39.77
CA ALA A 149 14.75 -11.33 -41.15
C ALA A 149 13.69 -10.66 -42.03
N THR A 150 13.94 -10.63 -43.34
CA THR A 150 12.96 -10.14 -44.32
C THR A 150 12.14 -11.31 -44.87
N PRO A 151 10.84 -11.32 -44.69
CA PRO A 151 9.99 -12.35 -45.29
C PRO A 151 9.89 -12.16 -46.82
N ILE A 152 10.30 -13.16 -47.57
CA ILE A 152 10.14 -13.22 -49.04
C ILE A 152 8.81 -13.83 -49.39
N VAL A 153 8.44 -14.90 -48.70
CA VAL A 153 7.14 -15.59 -48.74
C VAL A 153 6.82 -16.02 -47.32
N ALA A 154 5.64 -15.71 -46.79
CA ALA A 154 5.23 -16.13 -45.46
C ALA A 154 3.80 -16.66 -45.46
N PHE A 155 3.56 -17.74 -44.72
CA PHE A 155 2.27 -18.38 -44.55
C PHE A 155 2.02 -18.64 -43.07
N ASP A 156 0.76 -18.47 -42.66
CA ASP A 156 0.31 -18.80 -41.31
C ASP A 156 1.24 -18.25 -40.24
N GLU A 157 1.61 -16.95 -40.36
CA GLU A 157 2.73 -16.31 -39.67
C GLU A 157 2.63 -16.37 -38.15
N ASN A 158 1.42 -16.25 -37.60
CA ASN A 158 1.18 -16.23 -36.17
C ASN A 158 0.85 -17.60 -35.58
N ASP A 159 0.67 -18.63 -36.44
CA ASP A 159 0.34 -19.97 -35.98
C ASP A 159 1.55 -20.64 -35.35
N TYR A 160 1.40 -21.11 -34.14
CA TYR A 160 2.43 -21.88 -33.46
C TYR A 160 2.56 -23.28 -34.02
N PHE A 161 3.78 -23.72 -34.26
CA PHE A 161 4.11 -25.06 -34.72
C PHE A 161 5.32 -25.63 -33.98
N LYS A 162 5.38 -26.96 -33.84
CA LYS A 162 6.54 -27.67 -33.32
C LYS A 162 7.44 -28.07 -34.47
N CYS A 163 8.72 -27.73 -34.37
CA CYS A 163 9.69 -28.01 -35.41
C CYS A 163 11.06 -28.42 -34.83
N SER A 164 11.86 -29.02 -35.73
CA SER A 164 13.32 -29.16 -35.56
C SER A 164 14.05 -28.24 -36.53
N ILE A 165 15.29 -27.95 -36.26
CA ILE A 165 16.19 -27.16 -37.12
C ILE A 165 17.09 -28.14 -37.88
N MET A 166 17.23 -27.91 -39.17
CA MET A 166 18.25 -28.57 -39.98
C MET A 166 19.14 -27.52 -40.63
N VAL A 167 20.44 -27.63 -40.42
CA VAL A 167 21.44 -26.86 -41.18
C VAL A 167 21.80 -27.65 -42.41
N ALA A 168 21.57 -27.06 -43.58
CA ALA A 168 21.75 -27.76 -44.86
C ALA A 168 23.21 -27.57 -45.34
N ASP A 169 24.13 -28.26 -44.72
CA ASP A 169 25.57 -28.27 -45.01
C ASP A 169 26.05 -29.56 -45.71
N ASP A 170 25.19 -30.58 -45.79
CA ASP A 170 25.46 -31.85 -46.47
C ASP A 170 25.34 -31.78 -48.00
N GLU A 171 25.70 -32.88 -48.70
CA GLU A 171 25.46 -33.05 -50.10
C GLU A 171 23.97 -33.19 -50.43
N LEU A 172 23.57 -32.90 -51.68
CA LEU A 172 22.19 -32.86 -52.13
C LEU A 172 21.43 -34.19 -51.85
N GLU A 173 22.05 -35.34 -52.15
CA GLU A 173 21.43 -36.66 -51.93
C GLU A 173 21.29 -37.02 -50.45
N SER A 174 22.27 -36.63 -49.62
CA SER A 174 22.21 -36.80 -48.17
C SER A 174 21.09 -35.96 -47.59
N THR A 175 20.99 -34.69 -48.01
CA THR A 175 19.91 -33.77 -47.62
C THR A 175 18.54 -34.33 -48.02
N ARG A 176 18.42 -34.90 -49.23
CA ARG A 176 17.19 -35.55 -49.71
C ARG A 176 16.78 -36.69 -48.79
N THR A 177 17.71 -37.58 -48.46
CA THR A 177 17.45 -38.73 -47.60
C THR A 177 16.96 -38.28 -46.22
N ILE A 178 17.58 -37.27 -45.61
CA ILE A 178 17.17 -36.73 -44.32
C ILE A 178 15.72 -36.18 -44.37
N LEU A 179 15.39 -35.41 -45.43
CA LEU A 179 14.06 -34.83 -45.59
C LEU A 179 12.96 -35.90 -45.87
N GLU A 180 13.32 -37.02 -46.48
CA GLU A 180 12.41 -38.16 -46.70
C GLU A 180 12.19 -39.02 -45.48
N GLU A 181 13.23 -39.18 -44.63
CA GLU A 181 13.15 -39.93 -43.37
C GLU A 181 12.36 -39.19 -42.28
N HIS A 182 12.32 -37.87 -42.35
CA HIS A 182 11.66 -37.02 -41.37
C HIS A 182 10.42 -36.36 -41.98
N LYS A 183 9.45 -35.95 -41.14
CA LYS A 183 8.33 -35.15 -41.57
C LYS A 183 8.80 -33.75 -41.95
N SER A 184 9.14 -33.51 -43.20
CA SER A 184 9.69 -32.25 -43.73
C SER A 184 8.84 -31.03 -43.36
N GLU A 185 7.51 -31.19 -43.22
CA GLU A 185 6.57 -30.16 -42.79
C GLU A 185 6.81 -29.63 -41.36
N ASN A 186 7.61 -30.33 -40.59
CA ASN A 186 8.01 -29.91 -39.21
C ASN A 186 9.48 -29.46 -39.13
N ILE A 187 10.14 -29.25 -40.27
CA ILE A 187 11.54 -28.86 -40.32
C ILE A 187 11.66 -27.41 -40.76
N VAL A 188 12.42 -26.63 -40.00
CA VAL A 188 12.94 -25.31 -40.38
C VAL A 188 14.36 -25.49 -40.89
N VAL A 189 14.60 -25.20 -42.16
CA VAL A 189 15.94 -25.39 -42.79
C VAL A 189 16.67 -24.06 -42.83
N VAL A 190 17.92 -24.07 -42.42
CA VAL A 190 18.83 -22.93 -42.53
C VAL A 190 19.85 -23.27 -43.64
N CYS A 191 19.92 -22.42 -44.65
CA CYS A 191 20.76 -22.67 -45.84
C CYS A 191 21.44 -21.36 -46.29
N GLY A 192 22.66 -21.45 -46.78
CA GLY A 192 23.35 -20.37 -47.48
C GLY A 192 22.93 -20.19 -48.93
N ASP A 193 23.87 -19.97 -49.85
CA ASP A 193 23.70 -19.67 -51.28
C ASP A 193 23.46 -20.91 -52.16
N ARG A 194 23.34 -22.09 -51.60
CA ARG A 194 23.15 -23.35 -52.32
C ARG A 194 21.73 -23.47 -52.89
N GLN A 195 21.53 -22.96 -54.12
CA GLN A 195 20.26 -22.94 -54.82
C GLN A 195 19.66 -24.32 -55.07
N ASP A 196 20.52 -25.35 -55.28
CA ASP A 196 20.15 -26.75 -55.43
C ASP A 196 19.42 -27.28 -54.20
N ILE A 197 19.98 -27.02 -53.01
CA ILE A 197 19.38 -27.42 -51.72
C ILE A 197 18.16 -26.56 -51.41
N GLN A 198 18.21 -25.25 -51.67
CA GLN A 198 17.05 -24.37 -51.45
C GLN A 198 15.82 -24.87 -52.23
N ARG A 199 16.03 -25.27 -53.52
CA ARG A 199 14.95 -25.82 -54.34
C ARG A 199 14.44 -27.16 -53.80
N LEU A 200 15.33 -28.06 -53.41
CA LEU A 200 14.99 -29.35 -52.81
C LEU A 200 14.11 -29.14 -51.56
N CYS A 201 14.49 -28.23 -50.66
CA CYS A 201 13.73 -27.94 -49.46
C CYS A 201 12.29 -27.46 -49.75
N VAL A 202 12.14 -26.57 -50.75
CA VAL A 202 10.83 -26.07 -51.19
C VAL A 202 10.00 -27.17 -51.84
N GLU A 203 10.61 -28.05 -52.66
CA GLU A 203 9.95 -29.19 -53.29
C GLU A 203 9.51 -30.24 -52.25
N SER A 204 10.30 -30.45 -51.21
CA SER A 204 10.01 -31.34 -50.08
C SER A 204 9.02 -30.73 -49.06
N LYS A 205 8.54 -29.50 -49.30
CA LYS A 205 7.55 -28.80 -48.48
C LYS A 205 7.96 -28.66 -47.02
N VAL A 206 9.19 -28.22 -46.77
CA VAL A 206 9.63 -27.89 -45.41
C VAL A 206 8.77 -26.77 -44.80
N ARG A 207 8.68 -26.67 -43.48
CA ARG A 207 7.88 -25.63 -42.81
C ARG A 207 8.35 -24.23 -43.16
N ALA A 208 9.67 -24.03 -43.12
CA ALA A 208 10.30 -22.77 -43.50
C ALA A 208 11.74 -23.01 -44.03
N LEU A 209 12.15 -22.17 -44.96
CA LEU A 209 13.52 -22.04 -45.44
C LEU A 209 14.06 -20.68 -45.04
N ILE A 210 15.18 -20.63 -44.30
CA ILE A 210 15.88 -19.42 -43.91
C ILE A 210 17.15 -19.31 -44.74
N VAL A 211 17.21 -18.31 -45.60
CA VAL A 211 18.40 -18.02 -46.44
C VAL A 211 19.26 -16.99 -45.70
N THR A 212 20.52 -17.33 -45.43
CA THR A 212 21.43 -16.55 -44.60
C THR A 212 22.29 -15.60 -45.42
N HIS A 213 23.07 -14.70 -44.73
CA HIS A 213 24.04 -13.76 -45.33
C HIS A 213 23.46 -12.82 -46.39
N ASP A 214 22.15 -12.48 -46.31
CA ASP A 214 21.48 -11.63 -47.28
C ASP A 214 21.58 -12.16 -48.76
N TYR A 215 21.78 -13.45 -48.92
CA TYR A 215 21.81 -14.03 -50.26
C TYR A 215 20.46 -13.85 -50.94
N VAL A 216 20.52 -13.53 -52.22
CA VAL A 216 19.33 -13.24 -53.02
C VAL A 216 18.54 -14.53 -53.26
N VAL A 217 17.30 -14.52 -52.90
CA VAL A 217 16.35 -15.60 -53.24
C VAL A 217 15.82 -15.39 -54.67
N PRO A 218 16.10 -16.31 -55.62
CA PRO A 218 15.61 -16.19 -56.98
C PRO A 218 14.09 -16.13 -57.08
N LYS A 219 13.57 -15.38 -58.04
CA LYS A 219 12.10 -15.20 -58.22
C LYS A 219 11.40 -16.51 -58.49
N ASP A 220 11.99 -17.40 -59.31
CA ASP A 220 11.41 -18.71 -59.60
C ASP A 220 11.31 -19.60 -58.33
N LEU A 221 12.31 -19.51 -57.45
CA LEU A 221 12.26 -20.19 -56.14
C LEU A 221 11.14 -19.61 -55.25
N ALA A 222 10.99 -18.29 -55.20
CA ALA A 222 9.94 -17.64 -54.44
C ALA A 222 8.52 -18.03 -54.97
N ASP A 223 8.39 -18.11 -56.27
CA ASP A 223 7.12 -18.55 -56.93
C ASP A 223 6.82 -20.05 -56.66
N LEU A 224 7.87 -20.89 -56.63
CA LEU A 224 7.74 -22.30 -56.26
C LEU A 224 7.35 -22.43 -54.77
N ALA A 225 7.95 -21.62 -53.88
CA ALA A 225 7.64 -21.58 -52.46
C ALA A 225 6.17 -21.20 -52.22
N LYS A 226 5.65 -20.20 -52.95
CA LYS A 226 4.23 -19.84 -52.91
C LYS A 226 3.32 -21.00 -53.30
N LYS A 227 3.66 -21.72 -54.39
CA LYS A 227 2.89 -22.87 -54.89
C LYS A 227 2.86 -24.00 -53.88
N ASN A 228 3.97 -24.25 -53.18
CA ASN A 228 4.12 -25.34 -52.22
C ASN A 228 3.78 -24.94 -50.77
N ARG A 229 3.37 -23.68 -50.54
CA ARG A 229 3.08 -23.11 -49.19
C ARG A 229 4.26 -23.22 -48.22
N VAL A 230 5.48 -22.98 -48.69
CA VAL A 230 6.68 -22.96 -47.89
C VAL A 230 7.05 -21.50 -47.53
N SER A 231 7.23 -21.20 -46.27
CA SER A 231 7.70 -19.88 -45.86
C SER A 231 9.19 -19.73 -46.15
N VAL A 232 9.59 -18.59 -46.73
CA VAL A 232 10.99 -18.28 -47.09
C VAL A 232 11.34 -16.92 -46.49
N LEU A 233 12.35 -16.89 -45.63
CA LEU A 233 12.86 -15.67 -45.00
C LEU A 233 14.34 -15.47 -45.38
N SER A 234 14.75 -14.22 -45.54
CA SER A 234 16.17 -13.85 -45.74
C SER A 234 16.72 -13.17 -44.48
N GLY A 235 17.83 -13.68 -43.96
CA GLY A 235 18.51 -13.18 -42.79
C GLY A 235 19.95 -12.78 -43.08
N HIS A 236 20.46 -11.80 -42.36
CA HIS A 236 21.82 -11.25 -42.58
C HIS A 236 22.91 -12.01 -41.81
N ASP A 237 22.57 -12.79 -40.80
CA ASP A 237 23.52 -13.51 -39.96
C ASP A 237 24.10 -14.75 -40.64
N SER A 238 25.20 -15.29 -40.07
CA SER A 238 25.79 -16.55 -40.51
C SER A 238 24.87 -17.74 -40.20
N THR A 239 25.03 -18.82 -40.96
CA THR A 239 24.20 -20.05 -40.82
C THR A 239 24.18 -20.57 -39.38
N LEU A 240 25.34 -20.64 -38.73
CA LEU A 240 25.44 -21.08 -37.33
C LEU A 240 24.67 -20.15 -36.40
N LYS A 241 24.90 -18.84 -36.51
CA LYS A 241 24.20 -17.87 -35.63
C LYS A 241 22.69 -17.88 -35.86
N THR A 242 22.25 -17.97 -37.12
CA THR A 242 20.86 -18.08 -37.49
C THR A 242 20.21 -19.33 -36.86
N ALA A 243 20.85 -20.49 -36.97
CA ALA A 243 20.33 -21.72 -36.37
C ALA A 243 20.19 -21.60 -34.86
N MET A 244 21.18 -21.06 -34.16
CA MET A 244 21.11 -20.81 -32.71
C MET A 244 19.99 -19.83 -32.35
N LEU A 245 19.81 -18.73 -33.10
CA LEU A 245 18.76 -17.75 -32.82
C LEU A 245 17.35 -18.28 -33.07
N ILE A 246 17.17 -19.18 -34.07
CA ILE A 246 15.86 -19.81 -34.31
C ILE A 246 15.40 -20.61 -33.09
N GLU A 247 16.30 -21.28 -32.40
CA GLU A 247 16.00 -22.02 -31.16
C GLU A 247 15.43 -21.08 -30.07
N TYR A 248 16.00 -19.87 -29.97
CA TYR A 248 15.53 -18.84 -29.05
C TYR A 248 14.35 -18.01 -29.59
N SER A 249 13.78 -18.38 -30.72
CA SER A 249 12.52 -17.81 -31.23
C SER A 249 11.28 -18.40 -30.54
N SER A 250 11.45 -19.43 -29.70
CA SER A 250 10.35 -19.96 -28.88
C SER A 250 9.68 -18.85 -28.05
N PRO A 251 8.36 -18.90 -27.83
CA PRO A 251 7.70 -17.94 -26.96
C PRO A 251 8.25 -18.06 -25.54
N VAL A 252 8.41 -16.94 -24.86
CA VAL A 252 8.99 -16.90 -23.51
C VAL A 252 8.19 -17.74 -22.52
N SER A 253 6.89 -17.84 -22.69
CA SER A 253 6.00 -18.67 -21.88
C SER A 253 6.40 -20.15 -21.87
N SER A 254 7.08 -20.65 -22.93
CA SER A 254 7.57 -22.03 -22.99
C SER A 254 8.71 -22.35 -22.02
N MET A 255 9.41 -21.33 -21.54
CA MET A 255 10.55 -21.43 -20.62
C MET A 255 10.32 -20.77 -19.27
N ALA A 256 9.20 -20.14 -19.07
CA ALA A 256 8.81 -19.54 -17.81
C ALA A 256 8.53 -20.59 -16.75
N ASP A 257 8.84 -20.24 -15.50
CA ASP A 257 8.36 -21.01 -14.37
C ASP A 257 6.93 -20.58 -14.02
N MET A 258 5.98 -21.42 -14.39
CA MET A 258 4.55 -21.20 -14.16
C MET A 258 4.12 -21.54 -12.73
N ASN A 259 5.01 -22.15 -11.92
CA ASN A 259 4.70 -22.54 -10.54
C ASN A 259 5.01 -21.44 -9.54
N VAL A 260 5.70 -20.38 -9.95
CA VAL A 260 5.95 -19.22 -9.08
C VAL A 260 4.65 -18.43 -8.99
N LEU A 261 3.99 -18.54 -7.84
CA LEU A 261 2.76 -17.78 -7.57
C LEU A 261 3.10 -16.36 -7.16
N PRO A 262 2.35 -15.37 -7.65
CA PRO A 262 2.53 -13.99 -7.22
C PRO A 262 1.98 -13.79 -5.80
N VAL A 263 2.41 -12.71 -5.16
CA VAL A 263 1.88 -12.25 -3.87
C VAL A 263 1.10 -10.96 -4.07
N HIS A 264 0.17 -10.67 -3.15
CA HIS A 264 -0.60 -9.42 -3.21
C HIS A 264 0.12 -8.29 -2.44
N ALA A 265 -0.13 -7.06 -2.88
CA ALA A 265 0.41 -5.86 -2.23
C ALA A 265 0.10 -5.80 -0.72
N ASN A 266 -1.08 -6.25 -0.32
CA ASN A 266 -1.54 -6.27 1.07
C ASN A 266 -1.12 -7.50 1.88
N ASP A 267 -0.42 -8.47 1.28
CA ASP A 267 0.08 -9.63 2.03
C ASP A 267 1.14 -9.19 3.05
N THR A 268 1.06 -9.72 4.26
CA THR A 268 2.04 -9.42 5.31
C THR A 268 3.39 -10.07 5.00
N LEU A 269 4.49 -9.44 5.43
CA LEU A 269 5.83 -10.03 5.27
C LEU A 269 5.95 -11.39 5.94
N GLN A 270 5.25 -11.62 7.04
CA GLN A 270 5.23 -12.92 7.72
C GLN A 270 4.68 -14.01 6.79
N LYS A 271 3.64 -13.72 6.01
CA LYS A 271 3.03 -14.63 5.04
C LYS A 271 3.94 -14.93 3.85
N ILE A 272 4.63 -13.92 3.32
CA ILE A 272 5.41 -14.06 2.08
C ILE A 272 6.85 -14.55 2.29
N LYS A 273 7.45 -14.37 3.47
CA LYS A 273 8.84 -14.80 3.76
C LYS A 273 9.12 -16.28 3.44
N PRO A 274 8.25 -17.24 3.79
CA PRO A 274 8.45 -18.64 3.38
C PRO A 274 8.45 -18.81 1.86
N GLN A 275 7.52 -18.14 1.16
CA GLN A 275 7.40 -18.22 -0.29
C GLN A 275 8.63 -17.62 -1.01
N LEU A 276 9.16 -16.49 -0.50
CA LEU A 276 10.40 -15.90 -0.99
C LEU A 276 11.59 -16.87 -0.83
N LYS A 277 11.67 -17.52 0.33
CA LYS A 277 12.73 -18.48 0.61
C LYS A 277 12.66 -19.72 -0.30
N ASP A 278 11.46 -20.16 -0.64
CA ASP A 278 11.25 -21.36 -1.47
C ASP A 278 11.33 -21.04 -2.97
N SER A 279 11.20 -19.77 -3.36
CA SER A 279 11.37 -19.34 -4.76
C SER A 279 12.80 -19.52 -5.23
N PRO A 280 13.04 -20.17 -6.40
CA PRO A 280 14.39 -20.38 -6.93
C PRO A 280 15.17 -19.11 -7.19
N SER A 281 14.48 -18.01 -7.50
CA SER A 281 15.06 -16.68 -7.74
C SER A 281 15.14 -15.80 -6.51
N ARG A 282 14.61 -16.25 -5.34
CA ARG A 282 14.46 -15.43 -4.14
C ARG A 282 13.72 -14.12 -4.41
N CYS A 283 12.83 -14.14 -5.38
CA CYS A 283 12.05 -13.01 -5.84
C CYS A 283 10.63 -13.47 -6.20
N LEU A 284 9.64 -12.64 -5.91
CA LEU A 284 8.23 -12.90 -6.23
C LEU A 284 7.63 -11.68 -6.95
N PRO A 285 6.80 -11.90 -7.97
CA PRO A 285 5.98 -10.84 -8.55
C PRO A 285 4.91 -10.40 -7.54
N VAL A 286 4.59 -9.11 -7.55
CA VAL A 286 3.54 -8.52 -6.74
C VAL A 286 2.40 -8.08 -7.65
N VAL A 287 1.18 -8.48 -7.31
CA VAL A 287 -0.02 -8.17 -8.09
C VAL A 287 -1.04 -7.37 -7.29
N ASP A 288 -1.87 -6.64 -8.02
CA ASP A 288 -3.05 -5.98 -7.48
C ASP A 288 -4.26 -6.94 -7.37
N ASN A 289 -5.44 -6.37 -7.06
CA ASN A 289 -6.68 -7.16 -6.95
C ASN A 289 -7.18 -7.71 -8.30
N ASP A 290 -6.77 -7.11 -9.42
CA ASP A 290 -7.09 -7.54 -10.77
C ASP A 290 -6.03 -8.51 -11.33
N TYR A 291 -5.12 -9.01 -10.47
CA TYR A 291 -4.02 -9.91 -10.81
C TYR A 291 -2.99 -9.32 -11.79
N LYS A 292 -2.95 -7.98 -11.92
CA LYS A 292 -1.95 -7.28 -12.73
C LYS A 292 -0.67 -7.07 -11.96
N VAL A 293 0.46 -7.24 -12.62
CA VAL A 293 1.78 -7.05 -11.99
C VAL A 293 2.01 -5.57 -11.72
N ILE A 294 2.24 -5.22 -10.45
CA ILE A 294 2.49 -3.85 -9.98
C ILE A 294 3.89 -3.66 -9.39
N GLY A 295 4.63 -4.74 -9.20
CA GLY A 295 5.97 -4.70 -8.66
C GLY A 295 6.61 -6.08 -8.53
N ILE A 296 7.81 -6.09 -7.96
CA ILE A 296 8.53 -7.28 -7.56
C ILE A 296 9.01 -7.11 -6.12
N ILE A 297 9.16 -8.20 -5.39
CA ILE A 297 9.77 -8.23 -4.06
C ILE A 297 10.80 -9.34 -3.97
N SER A 298 11.97 -9.04 -3.41
CA SER A 298 13.07 -9.98 -3.22
C SER A 298 13.49 -10.08 -1.77
N GLU A 299 14.29 -11.10 -1.41
CA GLU A 299 14.88 -11.18 -0.08
C GLU A 299 15.78 -9.97 0.25
N SER A 300 16.45 -9.37 -0.74
CA SER A 300 17.27 -8.19 -0.54
C SER A 300 16.45 -6.95 -0.18
N ASP A 301 15.23 -6.84 -0.69
CA ASP A 301 14.35 -5.70 -0.36
C ASP A 301 13.97 -5.70 1.13
N LEU A 302 13.91 -6.89 1.76
CA LEU A 302 13.62 -7.02 3.19
C LEU A 302 14.77 -6.61 4.10
N LEU A 303 15.96 -6.37 3.56
CA LEU A 303 17.14 -5.87 4.28
C LEU A 303 17.20 -4.34 4.31
N HIS A 304 16.41 -3.68 3.48
CA HIS A 304 16.29 -2.23 3.42
C HIS A 304 15.18 -1.73 4.34
N GLU A 305 15.23 -0.44 4.66
CA GLU A 305 14.11 0.22 5.33
C GLU A 305 12.87 0.20 4.42
N ALA A 306 11.71 0.16 5.05
CA ALA A 306 10.44 0.24 4.33
C ALA A 306 10.34 1.55 3.51
N ASN A 307 9.65 1.49 2.39
CA ASN A 307 9.40 2.65 1.51
C ASN A 307 8.38 3.64 2.09
N ILE A 308 8.14 3.57 3.41
CA ILE A 308 7.27 4.49 4.14
C ILE A 308 7.96 5.01 5.39
N GLN A 309 7.61 6.22 5.78
CA GLN A 309 7.99 6.87 7.02
C GLN A 309 6.75 7.47 7.66
N VAL A 310 6.83 7.84 8.93
CA VAL A 310 5.66 8.29 9.70
C VAL A 310 5.96 9.61 10.41
N ILE A 311 4.96 10.48 10.42
CA ILE A 311 4.88 11.65 11.28
C ILE A 311 3.67 11.46 12.19
N LEU A 312 3.87 11.64 13.47
CA LEU A 312 2.80 11.58 14.46
C LEU A 312 2.28 12.98 14.76
N VAL A 313 0.96 13.11 14.80
CA VAL A 313 0.30 14.34 15.24
C VAL A 313 -0.70 14.02 16.34
N ASP A 314 -0.82 14.93 17.31
CA ASP A 314 -1.79 14.88 18.39
C ASP A 314 -1.65 13.67 19.35
N HIS A 315 -0.50 13.08 19.38
CA HIS A 315 -0.10 12.09 20.39
C HIS A 315 1.41 11.82 20.33
N ASN A 316 1.97 11.36 21.44
CA ASN A 316 3.36 10.93 21.56
C ASN A 316 3.52 9.58 22.26
N GLU A 317 2.42 8.95 22.68
CA GLU A 317 2.45 7.66 23.39
C GLU A 317 2.29 6.50 22.42
N PRO A 318 3.19 5.48 22.43
CA PRO A 318 3.09 4.30 21.56
C PRO A 318 1.76 3.53 21.70
N GLN A 319 1.16 3.52 22.90
CA GLN A 319 -0.12 2.85 23.15
C GLN A 319 -1.31 3.51 22.44
N GLN A 320 -1.18 4.79 22.11
CA GLN A 320 -2.20 5.54 21.38
C GLN A 320 -1.98 5.54 19.87
N ALA A 321 -0.80 5.09 19.42
CA ALA A 321 -0.42 5.06 18.04
C ALA A 321 -1.11 3.91 17.27
N VAL A 322 -1.04 3.99 15.96
CA VAL A 322 -1.45 2.93 15.04
C VAL A 322 -0.62 1.66 15.28
N GLU A 323 -1.26 0.50 15.20
CA GLU A 323 -0.59 -0.80 15.37
C GLU A 323 0.49 -1.00 14.30
N GLY A 324 1.65 -1.53 14.68
CA GLY A 324 2.77 -1.78 13.78
C GLY A 324 3.72 -0.60 13.58
N LEU A 325 3.48 0.54 14.24
CA LEU A 325 4.33 1.75 14.15
C LEU A 325 5.80 1.48 14.47
N GLU A 326 6.08 0.55 15.37
CA GLU A 326 7.44 0.18 15.83
C GLU A 326 8.35 -0.34 14.71
N ASN A 327 7.77 -0.70 13.56
CA ASN A 327 8.51 -1.20 12.39
C ASN A 327 9.05 -0.07 11.50
N TYR A 328 8.71 1.19 11.76
CA TYR A 328 9.00 2.31 10.86
C TYR A 328 9.74 3.44 11.54
N THR A 329 10.41 4.24 10.72
CA THR A 329 11.08 5.46 11.18
C THR A 329 10.06 6.58 11.36
N ILE A 330 10.04 7.16 12.58
CA ILE A 330 9.27 8.37 12.88
C ILE A 330 10.15 9.57 12.57
N GLN A 331 9.73 10.43 11.64
CA GLN A 331 10.45 11.64 11.28
C GLN A 331 10.19 12.79 12.26
N GLU A 332 8.92 12.98 12.60
CA GLU A 332 8.48 14.11 13.42
C GLU A 332 7.34 13.69 14.35
N ILE A 333 7.27 14.32 15.50
CA ILE A 333 6.09 14.30 16.40
C ILE A 333 5.69 15.75 16.66
N ILE A 334 4.39 16.05 16.45
CA ILE A 334 3.80 17.37 16.75
C ILE A 334 2.62 17.15 17.68
N ASP A 335 2.73 17.64 18.92
CA ASP A 335 1.77 17.30 19.97
C ASP A 335 1.63 18.42 21.00
N HIS A 336 0.55 18.38 21.78
CA HIS A 336 0.27 19.28 22.89
C HIS A 336 0.03 18.54 24.21
N HIS A 337 0.09 17.20 24.18
CA HIS A 337 -0.10 16.36 25.36
C HIS A 337 1.14 16.31 26.26
N LYS A 338 0.95 15.76 27.47
CA LYS A 338 2.09 15.42 28.35
C LYS A 338 3.02 14.47 27.62
N ILE A 339 4.32 14.67 27.79
CA ILE A 339 5.33 13.77 27.26
C ILE A 339 5.42 12.55 28.17
N ASN A 340 5.31 11.37 27.58
CA ASN A 340 5.54 10.09 28.26
C ASN A 340 6.89 9.50 27.83
N THR A 341 7.24 8.33 28.34
CA THR A 341 8.48 7.64 27.96
C THR A 341 8.44 7.30 26.47
N PHE A 342 9.27 8.00 25.69
CA PHE A 342 9.45 7.78 24.26
C PHE A 342 10.95 7.58 23.97
N SER A 343 11.25 6.61 23.11
CA SER A 343 12.63 6.34 22.65
C SER A 343 12.62 6.21 21.14
N SER A 344 13.49 6.95 20.46
CA SER A 344 13.70 6.86 19.03
C SER A 344 15.04 6.22 18.69
N LYS A 345 15.10 5.47 17.58
CA LYS A 345 16.35 4.87 17.08
C LYS A 345 17.24 5.91 16.37
N LEU A 346 16.63 6.91 15.78
CA LEU A 346 17.28 7.96 14.99
C LEU A 346 16.89 9.34 15.52
N PRO A 347 17.70 10.39 15.29
CA PRO A 347 17.31 11.77 15.55
C PRO A 347 16.02 12.12 14.81
N MET A 348 15.11 12.79 15.48
CA MET A 348 13.81 13.20 14.94
C MET A 348 13.43 14.60 15.42
N THR A 349 12.51 15.24 14.72
CA THR A 349 11.92 16.51 15.18
C THR A 349 10.81 16.21 16.18
N PHE A 350 10.88 16.80 17.38
CA PHE A 350 9.84 16.68 18.39
C PHE A 350 9.37 18.08 18.79
N ILE A 351 8.13 18.43 18.41
CA ILE A 351 7.47 19.69 18.72
C ILE A 351 6.35 19.40 19.70
N ASN A 352 6.54 19.85 20.94
CA ASN A 352 5.51 19.80 21.97
C ASN A 352 5.31 21.20 22.54
N LYS A 353 4.07 21.69 22.53
CA LYS A 353 3.72 22.99 23.10
C LYS A 353 2.57 22.84 24.08
N CYS A 354 2.64 23.56 25.17
CA CYS A 354 1.57 23.61 26.18
C CYS A 354 0.45 24.55 25.68
N VAL A 355 -0.41 24.03 24.79
CA VAL A 355 -1.55 24.71 24.15
C VAL A 355 -2.78 23.83 24.21
N GLY A 356 -3.92 24.35 23.79
CA GLY A 356 -5.21 23.65 23.83
C GLY A 356 -5.40 22.62 22.72
N SER A 357 -4.69 22.75 21.57
CA SER A 357 -4.92 21.94 20.37
C SER A 357 -3.66 21.83 19.50
N THR A 358 -3.43 20.68 18.90
CA THR A 358 -2.37 20.48 17.90
C THR A 358 -2.63 21.29 16.64
N SER A 359 -3.90 21.52 16.25
CA SER A 359 -4.25 22.41 15.14
C SER A 359 -3.75 23.83 15.34
N SER A 360 -3.68 24.36 16.59
CA SER A 360 -3.07 25.65 16.88
C SER A 360 -1.57 25.66 16.54
N ILE A 361 -0.84 24.60 16.85
CA ILE A 361 0.58 24.47 16.53
C ILE A 361 0.77 24.50 15.00
N ILE A 362 -0.02 23.70 14.26
CA ILE A 362 0.10 23.55 12.82
C ILE A 362 -0.30 24.86 12.10
N ALA A 363 -1.36 25.54 12.53
CA ALA A 363 -1.73 26.83 11.97
C ALA A 363 -0.59 27.86 12.11
N ASN A 364 0.09 27.89 13.26
CA ASN A 364 1.24 28.75 13.45
C ASN A 364 2.46 28.32 12.61
N MET A 365 2.64 27.03 12.34
CA MET A 365 3.71 26.56 11.43
C MET A 365 3.52 27.12 10.00
N TYR A 366 2.30 27.27 9.51
CA TYR A 366 2.04 27.99 8.26
C TYR A 366 2.52 29.45 8.33
N ARG A 367 2.26 30.14 9.45
CA ARG A 367 2.74 31.53 9.68
C ARG A 367 4.26 31.59 9.70
N GLU A 368 4.91 30.70 10.45
CA GLU A 368 6.38 30.64 10.57
C GLU A 368 7.05 30.34 9.23
N GLN A 369 6.46 29.46 8.41
CA GLN A 369 6.94 29.12 7.08
C GLN A 369 6.52 30.17 6.00
N ARG A 370 5.75 31.18 6.36
CA ARG A 370 5.20 32.20 5.47
C ARG A 370 4.40 31.60 4.30
N VAL A 371 3.70 30.50 4.54
CA VAL A 371 2.82 29.85 3.58
C VAL A 371 1.38 30.32 3.85
N PRO A 372 0.67 30.90 2.87
CA PRO A 372 -0.74 31.24 3.05
C PRO A 372 -1.57 30.00 3.33
N ILE A 373 -2.44 30.06 4.34
CA ILE A 373 -3.35 28.96 4.64
C ILE A 373 -4.51 29.00 3.65
N PRO A 374 -4.76 27.94 2.85
CA PRO A 374 -5.97 27.86 2.03
C PRO A 374 -7.23 27.97 2.90
N LYS A 375 -8.29 28.62 2.39
CA LYS A 375 -9.50 28.93 3.17
C LYS A 375 -10.18 27.67 3.72
N ASP A 376 -10.21 26.59 2.96
CA ASP A 376 -10.72 25.29 3.37
C ASP A 376 -9.92 24.69 4.54
N ILE A 377 -8.58 24.72 4.44
CA ILE A 377 -7.67 24.25 5.50
C ILE A 377 -7.78 25.14 6.75
N ALA A 378 -7.85 26.45 6.58
CA ALA A 378 -8.06 27.39 7.69
C ALA A 378 -9.38 27.08 8.43
N SER A 379 -10.43 26.72 7.68
CA SER A 379 -11.74 26.39 8.25
C SER A 379 -11.69 25.13 9.10
N ILE A 380 -11.04 24.05 8.62
CA ILE A 380 -10.93 22.83 9.42
C ILE A 380 -9.97 23.00 10.60
N LEU A 381 -8.85 23.74 10.44
CA LEU A 381 -7.95 24.05 11.57
C LEU A 381 -8.70 24.79 12.69
N LEU A 382 -9.53 25.77 12.34
CA LEU A 382 -10.41 26.43 13.31
C LEU A 382 -11.32 25.43 14.01
N CYS A 383 -11.92 24.47 13.26
CA CYS A 383 -12.76 23.43 13.85
C CYS A 383 -11.99 22.53 14.81
N GLY A 384 -10.75 22.11 14.49
CA GLY A 384 -9.89 21.33 15.39
C GLY A 384 -9.64 22.07 16.71
N ILE A 385 -9.26 23.35 16.65
CA ILE A 385 -9.07 24.19 17.83
C ILE A 385 -10.35 24.27 18.66
N LEU A 386 -11.50 24.58 18.04
CA LEU A 386 -12.75 24.74 18.75
C LEU A 386 -13.26 23.45 19.37
N SER A 387 -12.99 22.32 18.75
CA SER A 387 -13.30 20.99 19.29
C SER A 387 -12.51 20.73 20.58
N ASP A 388 -11.19 20.83 20.52
CA ASP A 388 -10.33 20.42 21.64
C ASP A 388 -10.31 21.43 22.81
N THR A 389 -10.67 22.68 22.52
CA THR A 389 -10.77 23.75 23.52
C THR A 389 -12.18 24.02 24.02
N LEU A 390 -13.17 23.21 23.64
CA LEU A 390 -14.59 23.44 23.95
C LEU A 390 -15.01 24.90 23.63
N VAL A 391 -14.79 25.31 22.39
CA VAL A 391 -15.06 26.67 21.92
C VAL A 391 -14.31 27.72 22.74
N LEU A 392 -13.02 27.46 23.01
CA LEU A 392 -12.11 28.31 23.80
C LEU A 392 -12.51 28.49 25.28
N GLN A 393 -13.33 27.56 25.82
CA GLN A 393 -13.81 27.59 27.20
C GLN A 393 -13.12 26.55 28.10
N SER A 394 -12.42 25.57 27.51
CA SER A 394 -11.71 24.55 28.29
C SER A 394 -10.60 25.15 29.15
N ALA A 395 -10.33 24.54 30.31
CA ALA A 395 -9.16 24.85 31.14
C ALA A 395 -7.81 24.59 30.40
N THR A 396 -7.85 23.91 29.27
CA THR A 396 -6.68 23.66 28.41
C THR A 396 -6.39 24.84 27.48
N THR A 397 -7.38 25.72 27.25
CA THR A 397 -7.26 26.87 26.34
C THR A 397 -6.22 27.86 26.82
N THR A 398 -5.34 28.28 25.93
CA THR A 398 -4.32 29.30 26.16
C THR A 398 -4.60 30.56 25.32
N ASP A 399 -3.89 31.66 25.63
CA ASP A 399 -3.96 32.86 24.80
C ASP A 399 -3.44 32.60 23.38
N TYR A 400 -2.53 31.65 23.25
CA TYR A 400 -2.03 31.21 21.94
C TYR A 400 -3.17 30.62 21.07
N ASP A 401 -4.02 29.76 21.64
CA ASP A 401 -5.17 29.18 20.93
C ASP A 401 -6.16 30.27 20.51
N ARG A 402 -6.39 31.27 21.35
CA ARG A 402 -7.26 32.41 21.07
C ARG A 402 -6.73 33.25 19.89
N ASP A 403 -5.44 33.62 19.93
CA ASP A 403 -4.78 34.38 18.84
C ASP A 403 -4.89 33.63 17.49
N ILE A 404 -4.62 32.33 17.50
CA ILE A 404 -4.70 31.52 16.29
C ILE A 404 -6.14 31.36 15.81
N ALA A 405 -7.10 31.15 16.70
CA ALA A 405 -8.50 31.04 16.34
C ALA A 405 -9.04 32.35 15.71
N GLU A 406 -8.69 33.51 16.28
CA GLU A 406 -9.03 34.82 15.71
C GLU A 406 -8.37 35.03 14.35
N TYR A 407 -7.10 34.65 14.20
CA TYR A 407 -6.41 34.72 12.91
C TYR A 407 -7.10 33.83 11.85
N LEU A 408 -7.44 32.58 12.17
CA LEU A 408 -8.14 31.68 11.25
C LEU A 408 -9.57 32.17 10.93
N SER A 409 -10.28 32.72 11.92
CA SER A 409 -11.58 33.36 11.73
C SER A 409 -11.48 34.52 10.73
N SER A 410 -10.43 35.35 10.80
CA SER A 410 -10.20 36.45 9.86
C SER A 410 -9.92 35.98 8.41
N ILE A 411 -9.34 34.80 8.21
CA ILE A 411 -9.13 34.21 6.87
C ILE A 411 -10.43 33.64 6.30
N THR A 412 -11.24 33.03 7.17
CA THR A 412 -12.41 32.25 6.76
C THR A 412 -13.71 33.03 6.72
N ASP A 413 -13.78 34.15 7.41
CA ASP A 413 -14.98 34.94 7.71
C ASP A 413 -16.02 34.13 8.54
N LEU A 414 -15.59 33.13 9.32
CA LEU A 414 -16.44 32.30 10.16
C LEU A 414 -16.50 32.87 11.57
N ASP A 415 -17.71 32.97 12.13
CA ASP A 415 -17.89 33.34 13.54
C ASP A 415 -17.55 32.17 14.46
N ILE A 416 -16.63 32.37 15.38
CA ILE A 416 -16.07 31.36 16.28
C ILE A 416 -17.16 30.68 17.12
N LYS A 417 -18.10 31.47 17.70
CA LYS A 417 -19.15 30.93 18.59
C LYS A 417 -20.16 30.13 17.81
N THR A 418 -20.62 30.65 16.68
CA THR A 418 -21.60 29.95 15.82
C THR A 418 -21.02 28.65 15.30
N LEU A 419 -19.78 28.68 14.74
CA LEU A 419 -19.11 27.50 14.25
C LEU A 419 -18.87 26.47 15.37
N GLY A 420 -18.39 26.93 16.53
CA GLY A 420 -18.16 26.06 17.67
C GLY A 420 -19.41 25.35 18.15
N ASN A 421 -20.53 26.08 18.28
CA ASN A 421 -21.81 25.47 18.66
C ASN A 421 -22.29 24.43 17.62
N ASP A 422 -22.12 24.71 16.32
CA ASP A 422 -22.48 23.76 15.27
C ASP A 422 -21.64 22.46 15.36
N ILE A 423 -20.36 22.59 15.62
CA ILE A 423 -19.42 21.45 15.76
C ILE A 423 -19.80 20.61 16.96
N ILE A 424 -20.02 21.21 18.12
CA ILE A 424 -20.37 20.48 19.34
C ILE A 424 -21.72 19.77 19.16
N LYS A 425 -22.75 20.47 18.65
CA LYS A 425 -24.04 19.84 18.37
C LYS A 425 -23.93 18.65 17.42
N SER A 426 -23.06 18.70 16.43
CA SER A 426 -22.88 17.57 15.50
C SER A 426 -22.28 16.31 16.14
N GLY A 427 -21.53 16.46 17.24
CA GLY A 427 -20.97 15.36 18.03
C GLY A 427 -21.83 14.91 19.20
N SER A 428 -22.72 15.80 19.69
CA SER A 428 -23.53 15.58 20.91
C SER A 428 -24.78 14.76 20.69
N HIS A 429 -25.21 14.51 19.45
CA HIS A 429 -26.35 13.66 19.17
C HIS A 429 -26.05 12.18 19.45
N ILE A 430 -26.60 11.67 20.56
CA ILE A 430 -26.55 10.26 20.94
C ILE A 430 -27.79 9.48 20.48
N ASP A 431 -28.74 10.15 19.87
CA ASP A 431 -29.95 9.53 19.34
C ASP A 431 -29.61 8.50 18.25
N GLY A 432 -30.11 7.27 18.43
CA GLY A 432 -29.88 6.17 17.51
C GLY A 432 -28.51 5.48 17.62
N ARG A 433 -27.61 5.92 18.54
CA ARG A 433 -26.32 5.28 18.80
C ARG A 433 -26.41 4.30 19.96
N THR A 434 -25.70 3.19 19.86
CA THR A 434 -25.57 2.22 20.96
C THR A 434 -24.65 2.76 22.05
N ALA A 435 -24.78 2.24 23.28
CA ALA A 435 -23.86 2.58 24.38
C ALA A 435 -22.40 2.23 24.02
N GLU A 436 -22.20 1.12 23.30
CA GLU A 436 -20.88 0.70 22.81
C GLU A 436 -20.24 1.76 21.89
N GLU A 437 -20.99 2.24 20.88
CA GLU A 437 -20.51 3.27 19.96
C GLU A 437 -20.17 4.60 20.66
N VAL A 438 -20.97 4.97 21.67
CA VAL A 438 -20.73 6.19 22.44
C VAL A 438 -19.51 6.07 23.34
N ILE A 439 -19.35 4.95 24.05
CA ILE A 439 -18.22 4.71 24.95
C ILE A 439 -16.91 4.63 24.16
N HIS A 440 -16.91 3.94 23.02
CA HIS A 440 -15.70 3.78 22.20
C HIS A 440 -15.31 5.01 21.37
N GLN A 441 -16.17 6.03 21.29
CA GLN A 441 -15.89 7.24 20.50
C GLN A 441 -14.59 7.93 20.92
N ASP A 442 -14.36 8.08 22.23
CA ASP A 442 -13.11 8.64 22.77
C ASP A 442 -12.73 7.91 24.08
N MET A 443 -12.57 6.59 24.00
CA MET A 443 -12.10 5.77 25.12
C MET A 443 -10.57 5.74 25.13
N LYS A 444 -10.00 5.96 26.32
CA LYS A 444 -8.56 5.82 26.54
C LYS A 444 -8.29 4.92 27.75
N GLU A 445 -7.31 4.03 27.57
CA GLU A 445 -6.81 3.17 28.63
C GLU A 445 -5.64 3.84 29.35
N TYR A 446 -5.63 3.67 30.66
CA TYR A 446 -4.59 4.20 31.54
C TYR A 446 -4.05 3.10 32.44
N LYS A 447 -2.81 3.26 32.85
CA LYS A 447 -2.16 2.39 33.81
C LYS A 447 -1.52 3.23 34.91
N ASP A 448 -1.88 2.94 36.17
CA ASP A 448 -1.31 3.57 37.34
C ASP A 448 -0.82 2.48 38.31
N GLY A 449 0.49 2.38 38.48
CA GLY A 449 1.11 1.27 39.20
C GLY A 449 0.73 -0.10 38.62
N LYS A 450 0.09 -0.93 39.44
CA LYS A 450 -0.41 -2.28 39.07
C LYS A 450 -1.82 -2.27 38.47
N PHE A 451 -2.54 -1.15 38.53
CA PHE A 451 -3.93 -1.05 38.12
C PHE A 451 -4.08 -0.52 36.69
N LYS A 452 -4.99 -1.10 35.94
CA LYS A 452 -5.46 -0.58 34.66
C LYS A 452 -6.85 -0.02 34.85
N TYR A 453 -7.20 1.02 34.07
CA TYR A 453 -8.55 1.57 34.01
C TYR A 453 -8.79 2.23 32.66
N SER A 454 -10.04 2.38 32.28
CA SER A 454 -10.42 3.10 31.07
C SER A 454 -11.35 4.27 31.38
N VAL A 455 -11.18 5.36 30.64
CA VAL A 455 -12.05 6.53 30.75
C VAL A 455 -12.43 7.00 29.36
N SER A 456 -13.72 7.01 29.08
CA SER A 456 -14.30 7.62 27.88
C SER A 456 -14.76 9.05 28.21
N GLN A 457 -14.75 9.94 27.22
CA GLN A 457 -15.33 11.27 27.35
C GLN A 457 -16.25 11.57 26.15
N ILE A 458 -17.38 12.19 26.45
CA ILE A 458 -18.27 12.78 25.43
C ILE A 458 -18.73 14.15 25.89
N GLU A 459 -18.95 15.04 24.94
CA GLU A 459 -19.58 16.35 25.15
C GLU A 459 -21.02 16.29 24.69
N VAL A 460 -21.93 16.82 25.52
CA VAL A 460 -23.37 16.88 25.23
C VAL A 460 -23.91 18.25 25.58
N ASP A 461 -25.01 18.63 24.97
CA ASP A 461 -25.77 19.84 25.33
C ASP A 461 -26.69 19.62 26.56
N SER A 462 -26.94 18.35 26.89
CA SER A 462 -27.68 17.95 28.11
C SER A 462 -27.31 16.53 28.52
N THR A 463 -27.10 16.33 29.82
CA THR A 463 -26.84 14.99 30.40
C THR A 463 -28.10 14.11 30.51
N ARG A 464 -29.25 14.62 30.12
CA ARG A 464 -30.57 13.96 30.35
C ARG A 464 -30.67 12.60 29.67
N ASP A 465 -30.32 12.52 28.37
CA ASP A 465 -30.46 11.30 27.57
C ASP A 465 -29.53 10.18 28.09
N ILE A 466 -28.37 10.53 28.58
CA ILE A 466 -27.43 9.58 29.22
C ILE A 466 -28.02 9.06 30.53
N ILE A 467 -28.65 9.93 31.32
CA ILE A 467 -29.26 9.54 32.59
C ILE A 467 -30.48 8.63 32.35
N GLU A 468 -31.29 8.92 31.33
CA GLU A 468 -32.44 8.07 30.95
C GLU A 468 -31.99 6.68 30.49
N ARG A 469 -30.85 6.56 29.81
CA ARG A 469 -30.24 5.31 29.33
C ARG A 469 -29.15 4.75 30.26
N LYS A 470 -29.06 5.20 31.50
CA LYS A 470 -27.94 4.90 32.42
C LYS A 470 -27.62 3.41 32.57
N MET A 471 -28.62 2.54 32.58
CA MET A 471 -28.43 1.10 32.77
C MET A 471 -27.68 0.50 31.58
N GLU A 472 -28.05 0.90 30.37
CA GLU A 472 -27.36 0.46 29.12
C GLU A 472 -25.88 0.86 29.15
N PHE A 473 -25.57 2.11 29.52
CA PHE A 473 -24.20 2.57 29.63
C PHE A 473 -23.40 1.87 30.73
N LEU A 474 -24.00 1.63 31.89
CA LEU A 474 -23.32 0.94 32.99
C LEU A 474 -23.04 -0.54 32.66
N GLU A 475 -23.96 -1.25 31.98
CA GLU A 475 -23.75 -2.61 31.50
C GLU A 475 -22.60 -2.69 30.47
N GLN A 476 -22.55 -1.74 29.55
CA GLN A 476 -21.48 -1.68 28.56
C GLN A 476 -20.13 -1.34 29.21
N LEU A 477 -20.07 -0.37 30.14
CA LEU A 477 -18.85 -0.06 30.88
C LEU A 477 -18.35 -1.28 31.70
N GLU A 478 -19.23 -2.07 32.27
CA GLU A 478 -18.85 -3.30 32.98
C GLU A 478 -18.32 -4.37 32.01
N THR A 479 -18.86 -4.46 30.81
CA THR A 479 -18.37 -5.34 29.75
C THR A 479 -16.95 -4.93 29.34
N GLU A 480 -16.73 -3.64 29.09
CA GLU A 480 -15.42 -3.09 28.78
C GLU A 480 -14.41 -3.34 29.89
N ARG A 481 -14.78 -3.07 31.13
CA ARG A 481 -13.93 -3.30 32.30
C ARG A 481 -13.41 -4.73 32.34
N LYS A 482 -14.30 -5.72 32.09
CA LYS A 482 -13.93 -7.14 32.09
C LYS A 482 -13.04 -7.51 30.90
N THR A 483 -13.33 -6.96 29.72
CA THR A 483 -12.59 -7.24 28.48
C THR A 483 -11.13 -6.80 28.60
N VAL A 484 -10.88 -5.61 29.12
CA VAL A 484 -9.52 -5.06 29.28
C VAL A 484 -8.84 -5.45 30.60
N GLY A 485 -9.56 -6.14 31.50
CA GLY A 485 -9.06 -6.50 32.83
C GLY A 485 -8.79 -5.28 33.71
N ALA A 486 -9.67 -4.28 33.61
CA ALA A 486 -9.51 -3.01 34.31
C ALA A 486 -10.12 -3.04 35.73
N LEU A 487 -9.55 -2.23 36.63
CA LEU A 487 -10.12 -1.99 37.97
C LEU A 487 -11.48 -1.30 37.88
N PHE A 488 -11.58 -0.32 36.98
CA PHE A 488 -12.84 0.36 36.66
C PHE A 488 -12.83 0.83 35.19
N SER A 489 -14.03 1.03 34.64
CA SER A 489 -14.27 1.77 33.41
C SER A 489 -15.25 2.91 33.69
N ALA A 490 -14.97 4.09 33.17
CA ALA A 490 -15.79 5.28 33.43
C ALA A 490 -16.13 6.01 32.12
N LEU A 491 -17.30 6.64 32.10
CA LEU A 491 -17.75 7.57 31.07
C LEU A 491 -17.93 8.96 31.69
N LEU A 492 -17.09 9.92 31.27
CA LEU A 492 -17.25 11.33 31.60
C LEU A 492 -18.16 11.97 30.56
N VAL A 493 -19.30 12.45 30.99
CA VAL A 493 -20.28 13.16 30.15
C VAL A 493 -20.24 14.63 30.51
N THR A 494 -19.65 15.44 29.65
CA THR A 494 -19.50 16.87 29.86
C THR A 494 -20.68 17.63 29.28
N ASP A 495 -21.43 18.31 30.14
CA ASP A 495 -22.46 19.28 29.75
C ASP A 495 -21.76 20.60 29.40
N ILE A 496 -21.79 20.93 28.11
CA ILE A 496 -21.11 22.13 27.59
C ILE A 496 -21.86 23.42 27.90
N THR A 497 -23.16 23.30 28.23
CA THR A 497 -24.01 24.44 28.59
C THR A 497 -23.77 24.84 30.03
N GLU A 498 -23.68 23.85 30.91
CA GLU A 498 -23.51 24.04 32.36
C GLU A 498 -22.02 24.06 32.77
N LEU A 499 -21.08 23.77 31.84
CA LEU A 499 -19.65 23.60 32.08
C LEU A 499 -19.33 22.70 33.29
N SER A 500 -20.08 21.60 33.38
CA SER A 500 -19.98 20.59 34.42
C SER A 500 -20.08 19.21 33.81
N SER A 501 -19.69 18.17 34.55
CA SER A 501 -19.81 16.80 34.03
C SER A 501 -20.53 15.89 35.00
N ILE A 502 -21.02 14.79 34.48
CA ILE A 502 -21.35 13.60 35.27
C ILE A 502 -20.37 12.48 34.88
N MET A 503 -20.01 11.63 35.83
CA MET A 503 -19.18 10.46 35.61
C MET A 503 -19.96 9.20 35.96
N LEU A 504 -20.19 8.34 34.96
CA LEU A 504 -20.71 7.00 35.15
C LEU A 504 -19.53 6.06 35.38
N VAL A 505 -19.63 5.17 36.38
CA VAL A 505 -18.52 4.27 36.75
C VAL A 505 -19.03 2.84 36.90
N ALA A 506 -18.38 1.89 36.24
CA ALA A 506 -18.43 0.48 36.55
C ALA A 506 -17.07 0.03 37.07
N GLY A 507 -16.99 -0.40 38.32
CA GLY A 507 -15.72 -0.66 38.99
C GLY A 507 -15.80 -1.73 40.06
N GLU A 508 -14.63 -2.19 40.52
CA GLU A 508 -14.54 -3.03 41.70
C GLU A 508 -14.89 -2.22 42.94
N GLN A 509 -15.49 -2.88 43.93
CA GLN A 509 -15.93 -2.22 45.17
C GLN A 509 -14.84 -1.40 45.86
N LYS A 510 -13.59 -1.91 45.90
CA LYS A 510 -12.44 -1.22 46.47
C LYS A 510 -12.12 0.13 45.83
N PHE A 511 -12.44 0.32 44.55
CA PHE A 511 -12.32 1.60 43.87
C PHE A 511 -13.51 2.52 44.20
N GLU A 512 -14.72 1.97 44.19
CA GLU A 512 -15.92 2.76 44.53
C GLU A 512 -15.87 3.30 45.96
N ASP A 513 -15.25 2.58 46.90
CA ASP A 513 -15.11 2.98 48.29
C ASP A 513 -14.19 4.21 48.50
N VAL A 514 -13.24 4.43 47.58
CA VAL A 514 -12.37 5.61 47.61
C VAL A 514 -12.91 6.82 46.85
N LEU A 515 -13.98 6.63 46.04
CA LEU A 515 -14.63 7.74 45.33
C LEU A 515 -15.37 8.66 46.32
N ASN A 516 -14.92 9.87 46.45
CA ASN A 516 -15.48 10.88 47.34
C ASN A 516 -16.20 12.03 46.65
N PHE A 517 -16.58 11.83 45.37
CA PHE A 517 -17.33 12.81 44.61
C PHE A 517 -18.84 12.81 44.98
N PRO A 518 -19.52 13.96 44.83
CA PRO A 518 -20.95 14.03 45.10
C PRO A 518 -21.74 13.02 44.20
N LYS A 519 -22.46 12.12 44.83
CA LYS A 519 -23.32 11.15 44.09
C LYS A 519 -24.59 11.83 43.61
N ARG A 520 -24.89 11.72 42.34
CA ARG A 520 -26.20 12.11 41.75
C ARG A 520 -27.17 10.93 41.73
N ASP A 521 -26.64 9.72 41.54
CA ASP A 521 -27.35 8.45 41.57
C ASP A 521 -26.36 7.31 41.86
N ARG A 522 -26.83 6.05 41.96
CA ARG A 522 -25.93 4.87 42.06
C ARG A 522 -25.03 4.79 40.85
N HIS A 523 -23.71 4.73 41.10
CA HIS A 523 -22.64 4.69 40.06
C HIS A 523 -22.56 5.96 39.18
N ILE A 524 -23.25 7.06 39.54
CA ILE A 524 -23.19 8.34 38.83
C ILE A 524 -22.75 9.43 39.81
N TYR A 525 -21.65 10.09 39.47
CA TYR A 525 -21.00 11.12 40.27
C TYR A 525 -21.13 12.47 39.57
N PHE A 526 -21.40 13.54 40.32
CA PHE A 526 -21.43 14.90 39.79
C PHE A 526 -20.03 15.52 39.90
N MET A 527 -19.54 16.05 38.81
CA MET A 527 -18.19 16.59 38.64
C MET A 527 -18.28 18.09 38.33
N LYS A 528 -18.42 18.91 39.40
CA LYS A 528 -18.51 20.37 39.25
C LYS A 528 -17.20 20.92 38.68
N ASP A 529 -17.31 21.81 37.68
CA ASP A 529 -16.16 22.53 37.08
C ASP A 529 -15.10 21.59 36.45
N ILE A 530 -15.41 20.30 36.25
CA ILE A 530 -14.56 19.33 35.56
C ILE A 530 -15.14 19.11 34.17
N VAL A 531 -14.42 19.61 33.16
CA VAL A 531 -14.81 19.52 31.74
C VAL A 531 -13.73 18.86 30.88
N SER A 532 -12.56 18.57 31.47
CA SER A 532 -11.43 17.95 30.77
C SER A 532 -10.99 16.66 31.44
N ARG A 533 -11.12 15.54 30.71
CA ARG A 533 -10.59 14.25 31.17
C ARG A 533 -9.09 14.35 31.45
N LYS A 534 -8.29 14.85 30.51
CA LYS A 534 -6.82 14.82 30.53
C LYS A 534 -6.22 15.70 31.63
N LYS A 535 -6.70 16.94 31.77
CA LYS A 535 -6.07 17.92 32.69
C LYS A 535 -6.72 17.94 34.08
N GLN A 536 -7.97 17.56 34.19
CA GLN A 536 -8.71 17.67 35.46
C GLN A 536 -9.07 16.30 36.05
N LEU A 537 -9.71 15.41 35.27
CA LEU A 537 -10.19 14.14 35.82
C LEU A 537 -9.06 13.14 36.08
N ILE A 538 -8.16 12.90 35.12
CA ILE A 538 -7.11 11.88 35.27
C ILE A 538 -6.16 12.17 36.45
N PRO A 539 -5.68 13.40 36.70
CA PRO A 539 -4.92 13.70 37.90
C PRO A 539 -5.64 13.34 39.20
N LEU A 540 -6.95 13.67 39.29
CA LEU A 540 -7.77 13.34 40.48
C LEU A 540 -7.93 11.83 40.65
N LEU A 541 -8.15 11.09 39.52
CA LEU A 541 -8.23 9.64 39.60
C LEU A 541 -6.92 9.00 40.02
N SER A 542 -5.76 9.51 39.52
CA SER A 542 -4.44 9.03 39.94
C SER A 542 -4.20 9.22 41.46
N GLU A 543 -4.64 10.35 42.02
CA GLU A 543 -4.56 10.57 43.48
C GLU A 543 -5.45 9.58 44.25
N LEU A 544 -6.62 9.25 43.73
CA LEU A 544 -7.51 8.25 44.32
C LEU A 544 -6.96 6.83 44.17
N MET A 545 -6.36 6.51 43.03
CA MET A 545 -5.73 5.21 42.79
C MET A 545 -4.60 4.91 43.80
N ALA A 546 -3.87 5.92 44.24
CA ALA A 546 -2.85 5.76 45.29
C ALA A 546 -3.43 5.32 46.65
N LYS A 547 -4.75 5.42 46.85
CA LYS A 547 -5.47 5.01 48.06
C LYS A 547 -6.15 3.65 47.95
N VAL A 548 -6.11 3.04 46.76
CA VAL A 548 -6.68 1.70 46.52
C VAL A 548 -5.63 0.67 46.90
N GLU A 549 -5.81 -0.04 47.97
CA GLU A 549 -4.95 -1.12 48.45
C GLU A 549 -5.18 -2.47 47.73
#